data_499147430f22d80cfb396fd7ef15544d
#
_entry.id   499147430f22d80cfb396fd7ef15544d
#
_cell.length_a   1.000
_cell.length_b   1.000
_cell.length_c   1.000
_cell.angle_alpha   90.00
_cell.angle_beta   90.00
_cell.angle_gamma   90.00
#
_symmetry.space_group_name_H-M   'P 1'
#
loop_
_entity.id
_entity.type
_entity.pdbx_description
1 polymer ?
#
loop_
_entity_poly.entity_id
_entity_poly.type
_entity_poly.pdbx_seq_one_letter_code
_entity_poly.pdbx_strand_id
1 'polypeptide(L)'
;MTAAADAGEAAELLAAVPAGRRVALVDPRFIGHVHALRLGLTDPRFAAASIPGALTAQPEARPALLRALRRAVTAVGAGAPVASSGTDAVAVAEDSTVPGRLADALDAEGTAVQRPELGSLTASVPDRPEERNTARAAVAAVDDEAVRLRSAVKAHDGFFTTYFISPYSRYIARWCARRGLTPNQVTTASLVTALIAAGSAATGTRGGYVAAGVLLLLSFVLDCTDGQLARYSLQYSTMGAWLDATFDRAKEYAYYAGLALGAARTGDDVWVLALGAMVLQACRHVVDFSFNEANHDAVSNTSPTAALSDKLDSVGWTVWLRRMIVLPIGERWAMIAVLTAVTTPRIVFYALLVGCALAACYTTAGRLLRSLTRKAQRTDRAARALADLADSGPLAQAVAAAVRRPGGGFTAPLLAFVGALVMVGAAVFTPYGGWSAVGAAAVYAVLSGLAVSRPLKGALDWLVPPVFRAAEYCTILVLAARSDVPHAVPAAFGLVSAVAYHHYDTVYRIRGGTGAPPGWLVRVIGGHEGRTLVVAVLAALLTHGSGFTTALTALAAAVALVVLVESIRFWVSSSAPAVHDEGELA
;
A
#
# COMPACT_ATOMS: atom_id res chain seq x y z
N MET A 1 -3.74 32.65 5.99
CA MET A 1 -5.20 32.86 6.10
C MET A 1 -5.52 34.21 5.53
N THR A 2 -6.51 34.28 4.63
CA THR A 2 -6.99 35.53 4.05
C THR A 2 -8.48 35.63 4.37
N ALA A 3 -8.95 36.77 4.85
CA ALA A 3 -10.36 37.00 5.10
C ALA A 3 -11.06 37.44 3.80
N ALA A 4 -12.28 36.98 3.58
CA ALA A 4 -13.16 37.42 2.51
C ALA A 4 -14.41 38.04 3.14
N ALA A 5 -14.85 39.18 2.67
CA ALA A 5 -16.04 39.85 3.18
C ALA A 5 -17.33 39.17 2.69
N ASP A 6 -17.28 38.61 1.49
CA ASP A 6 -18.43 37.92 0.88
C ASP A 6 -18.00 36.75 -0.04
N ALA A 7 -18.98 36.07 -0.62
CA ALA A 7 -18.75 34.93 -1.50
C ALA A 7 -18.05 35.32 -2.83
N GLY A 8 -18.17 36.57 -3.26
CA GLY A 8 -17.52 37.08 -4.47
C GLY A 8 -16.03 37.22 -4.25
N GLU A 9 -15.64 37.92 -3.17
CA GLU A 9 -14.24 38.04 -2.78
C GLU A 9 -13.61 36.67 -2.46
N ALA A 10 -14.36 35.76 -1.82
CA ALA A 10 -13.91 34.39 -1.60
C ALA A 10 -13.62 33.66 -2.92
N ALA A 11 -14.44 33.87 -3.96
CA ALA A 11 -14.22 33.27 -5.27
C ALA A 11 -12.99 33.85 -5.98
N GLU A 12 -12.73 35.15 -5.85
CA GLU A 12 -11.52 35.81 -6.39
C GLU A 12 -10.26 35.32 -5.68
N LEU A 13 -10.27 35.28 -4.35
CA LEU A 13 -9.17 34.76 -3.56
C LEU A 13 -8.88 33.31 -3.88
N LEU A 14 -9.94 32.48 -4.04
CA LEU A 14 -9.80 31.08 -4.41
C LEU A 14 -9.20 30.91 -5.81
N ALA A 15 -9.56 31.78 -6.77
CA ALA A 15 -9.00 31.76 -8.11
C ALA A 15 -7.50 32.13 -8.14
N ALA A 16 -7.06 32.98 -7.21
CA ALA A 16 -5.66 33.38 -7.08
C ALA A 16 -4.75 32.29 -6.46
N VAL A 17 -5.33 31.31 -5.75
CA VAL A 17 -4.54 30.20 -5.16
C VAL A 17 -4.11 29.22 -6.26
N PRO A 18 -2.84 28.75 -6.30
CA PRO A 18 -2.38 27.75 -7.28
C PRO A 18 -3.30 26.53 -7.35
N ALA A 19 -3.62 26.06 -8.56
CA ALA A 19 -4.65 25.04 -8.80
C ALA A 19 -4.40 23.71 -8.06
N GLY A 20 -3.14 23.33 -7.87
CA GLY A 20 -2.75 22.09 -7.19
C GLY A 20 -2.80 22.14 -5.66
N ARG A 21 -3.30 23.22 -5.06
CA ARG A 21 -3.41 23.34 -3.59
C ARG A 21 -4.81 23.09 -3.09
N ARG A 22 -4.91 22.33 -2.00
CA ARG A 22 -6.13 22.22 -1.17
C ARG A 22 -6.47 23.59 -0.60
N VAL A 23 -7.76 23.88 -0.48
CA VAL A 23 -8.30 25.10 0.11
C VAL A 23 -9.34 24.77 1.16
N ALA A 24 -9.50 25.65 2.13
CA ALA A 24 -10.55 25.56 3.13
C ALA A 24 -11.26 26.92 3.28
N LEU A 25 -12.58 26.87 3.41
CA LEU A 25 -13.43 27.98 3.77
C LEU A 25 -13.90 27.76 5.20
N VAL A 26 -13.70 28.75 6.07
CA VAL A 26 -14.11 28.68 7.48
C VAL A 26 -14.94 29.91 7.81
N ASP A 27 -16.10 29.74 8.42
CA ASP A 27 -16.93 30.85 8.90
C ASP A 27 -16.15 31.64 9.97
N PRO A 28 -16.07 32.96 9.91
CA PRO A 28 -15.31 33.76 10.87
C PRO A 28 -15.83 33.65 12.31
N ARG A 29 -17.08 33.22 12.50
CA ARG A 29 -17.70 32.98 13.82
C ARG A 29 -17.42 31.57 14.35
N PHE A 30 -16.68 30.72 13.58
CA PHE A 30 -16.43 29.35 13.95
C PHE A 30 -15.75 29.23 15.33
N ILE A 31 -16.35 28.39 16.16
CA ILE A 31 -15.79 27.98 17.46
C ILE A 31 -15.75 26.45 17.45
N GLY A 32 -14.55 25.90 17.51
CA GLY A 32 -14.39 24.46 17.49
C GLY A 32 -13.02 24.02 18.01
N HIS A 33 -12.96 22.78 18.43
CA HIS A 33 -11.72 22.17 18.85
C HIS A 33 -10.78 21.99 17.64
N VAL A 34 -9.47 22.17 17.83
CA VAL A 34 -8.47 22.05 16.74
C VAL A 34 -8.52 20.70 16.03
N HIS A 35 -8.84 19.63 16.74
CA HIS A 35 -9.00 18.30 16.15
C HIS A 35 -10.28 18.15 15.31
N ALA A 36 -11.34 18.92 15.60
CA ALA A 36 -12.52 18.97 14.74
C ALA A 36 -12.19 19.61 13.38
N LEU A 37 -11.50 20.76 13.39
CA LEU A 37 -11.00 21.38 12.16
C LEU A 37 -10.10 20.42 11.37
N ARG A 38 -9.21 19.76 12.06
CA ARG A 38 -8.30 18.81 11.44
C ARG A 38 -9.05 17.65 10.80
N LEU A 39 -9.97 17.02 11.50
CA LEU A 39 -10.79 15.92 11.00
C LEU A 39 -11.58 16.32 9.75
N GLY A 40 -12.13 17.54 9.73
CA GLY A 40 -12.89 18.07 8.60
C GLY A 40 -12.04 18.62 7.46
N LEU A 41 -10.80 19.08 7.70
CA LEU A 41 -10.06 19.85 6.69
C LEU A 41 -8.80 19.15 6.15
N THR A 42 -8.30 18.09 6.77
CA THR A 42 -7.00 17.53 6.39
C THR A 42 -7.03 16.14 5.80
N ASP A 43 -8.18 15.46 5.78
CA ASP A 43 -8.30 14.11 5.22
C ASP A 43 -8.06 14.13 3.70
N PRO A 44 -7.01 13.47 3.18
CA PRO A 44 -6.70 13.46 1.76
C PRO A 44 -7.56 12.50 0.93
N ARG A 45 -8.33 11.63 1.55
CA ARG A 45 -9.12 10.58 0.88
C ARG A 45 -10.36 11.11 0.15
N PHE A 46 -10.85 12.29 0.55
CA PHE A 46 -12.08 12.85 0.02
C PHE A 46 -11.81 14.12 -0.76
N ALA A 47 -12.46 14.25 -1.92
CA ALA A 47 -12.36 15.43 -2.77
C ALA A 47 -12.85 16.69 -2.07
N ALA A 48 -13.88 16.56 -1.23
CA ALA A 48 -14.37 17.63 -0.35
C ALA A 48 -14.78 17.03 1.00
N ALA A 49 -14.62 17.80 2.08
CA ALA A 49 -15.10 17.44 3.41
C ALA A 49 -15.63 18.66 4.15
N SER A 50 -16.70 18.47 4.96
CA SER A 50 -17.37 19.54 5.69
C SER A 50 -17.59 19.14 7.15
N ILE A 51 -17.40 20.11 8.03
CA ILE A 51 -17.87 20.10 9.42
C ILE A 51 -18.68 21.37 9.65
N PRO A 52 -19.50 21.47 10.72
CA PRO A 52 -20.24 22.69 11.01
C PRO A 52 -19.34 23.94 10.95
N GLY A 53 -19.63 24.83 10.00
CA GLY A 53 -18.90 26.08 9.81
C GLY A 53 -17.57 26.01 9.07
N ALA A 54 -17.17 24.85 8.51
CA ALA A 54 -15.96 24.74 7.72
C ALA A 54 -16.08 23.72 6.58
N LEU A 55 -15.56 24.06 5.40
CA LEU A 55 -15.54 23.23 4.18
C LEU A 55 -14.15 23.22 3.59
N THR A 56 -13.65 22.06 3.22
CA THR A 56 -12.42 21.91 2.44
C THR A 56 -12.69 21.35 1.06
N ALA A 57 -11.87 21.73 0.10
CA ALA A 57 -11.86 21.16 -1.25
C ALA A 57 -10.42 20.86 -1.71
N GLN A 58 -10.23 19.65 -2.20
CA GLN A 58 -9.02 19.21 -2.90
C GLN A 58 -8.94 19.87 -4.28
N PRO A 59 -7.80 19.82 -4.97
CA PRO A 59 -7.64 20.36 -6.32
C PRO A 59 -8.75 19.93 -7.28
N GLU A 60 -9.19 18.67 -7.22
CA GLU A 60 -10.24 18.10 -8.08
C GLU A 60 -11.62 18.74 -7.85
N ALA A 61 -11.96 19.07 -6.60
CA ALA A 61 -13.24 19.66 -6.22
C ALA A 61 -13.28 21.19 -6.34
N ARG A 62 -12.12 21.85 -6.51
CA ARG A 62 -12.05 23.32 -6.60
C ARG A 62 -12.87 23.94 -7.74
N PRO A 63 -12.90 23.37 -8.97
CA PRO A 63 -13.75 23.90 -10.03
C PRO A 63 -15.24 23.90 -9.65
N ALA A 64 -15.72 22.85 -8.96
CA ALA A 64 -17.10 22.78 -8.46
C ALA A 64 -17.34 23.83 -7.36
N LEU A 65 -16.40 23.96 -6.43
CA LEU A 65 -16.47 24.97 -5.36
C LEU A 65 -16.52 26.40 -5.92
N LEU A 66 -15.72 26.72 -6.94
CA LEU A 66 -15.77 28.01 -7.62
C LEU A 66 -17.12 28.29 -8.28
N ARG A 67 -17.71 27.26 -8.91
CA ARG A 67 -19.06 27.41 -9.51
C ARG A 67 -20.12 27.64 -8.44
N ALA A 68 -20.06 26.89 -7.33
CA ALA A 68 -20.98 27.05 -6.21
C ALA A 68 -20.88 28.45 -5.58
N LEU A 69 -19.67 28.97 -5.36
CA LEU A 69 -19.45 30.33 -4.87
C LEU A 69 -20.03 31.38 -5.82
N ARG A 70 -19.78 31.29 -7.13
CA ARG A 70 -20.33 32.23 -8.13
C ARG A 70 -21.85 32.21 -8.18
N ARG A 71 -22.50 31.05 -8.04
CA ARG A 71 -23.97 30.96 -7.94
C ARG A 71 -24.48 31.61 -6.65
N ALA A 72 -23.80 31.42 -5.52
CA ALA A 72 -24.17 32.08 -4.30
C ALA A 72 -24.15 33.61 -4.44
N VAL A 73 -23.18 34.18 -5.17
CA VAL A 73 -23.14 35.61 -5.49
C VAL A 73 -24.33 36.05 -6.33
N THR A 74 -24.65 35.30 -7.42
CA THR A 74 -25.79 35.65 -8.30
C THR A 74 -27.12 35.52 -7.61
N ALA A 75 -27.30 34.55 -6.71
CA ALA A 75 -28.53 34.38 -5.94
C ALA A 75 -28.79 35.55 -4.94
N VAL A 76 -27.74 36.07 -4.30
CA VAL A 76 -27.83 37.23 -3.43
C VAL A 76 -28.18 38.51 -4.21
N GLY A 77 -27.61 38.66 -5.43
CA GLY A 77 -27.90 39.81 -6.32
C GLY A 77 -29.31 39.79 -6.92
N ALA A 78 -29.96 38.64 -7.01
CA ALA A 78 -31.30 38.48 -7.61
C ALA A 78 -32.46 38.59 -6.61
N GLY A 79 -32.20 38.81 -5.31
CA GLY A 79 -33.24 38.98 -4.30
C GLY A 79 -34.21 37.78 -4.14
N ALA A 80 -33.84 36.61 -4.60
CA ALA A 80 -34.69 35.42 -4.53
C ALA A 80 -34.71 34.85 -3.10
N PRO A 81 -35.91 34.63 -2.49
CA PRO A 81 -36.01 33.93 -1.22
C PRO A 81 -35.55 32.47 -1.43
N VAL A 82 -34.63 32.03 -0.60
CA VAL A 82 -34.21 30.61 -0.59
C VAL A 82 -35.42 29.79 -0.13
N ALA A 83 -36.03 29.09 -1.08
CA ALA A 83 -37.18 28.23 -0.82
C ALA A 83 -36.79 27.08 0.11
N SER A 84 -37.34 27.11 1.32
CA SER A 84 -37.45 25.94 2.18
C SER A 84 -38.59 25.06 1.66
N SER A 85 -38.30 24.02 0.91
CA SER A 85 -39.29 22.96 0.62
C SER A 85 -39.35 22.01 1.81
N GLY A 86 -40.56 21.98 2.41
CA GLY A 86 -40.85 21.30 3.64
C GLY A 86 -41.00 19.79 3.55
N THR A 87 -41.13 19.31 4.77
CA THR A 87 -41.76 18.10 5.31
C THR A 87 -40.96 16.82 5.39
N ASP A 88 -40.81 16.46 6.65
CA ASP A 88 -40.75 15.16 7.31
C ASP A 88 -39.38 14.49 7.48
N ALA A 89 -39.08 14.41 8.74
CA ALA A 89 -38.27 13.46 9.51
C ALA A 89 -37.01 14.04 10.15
N VAL A 90 -36.96 13.94 11.45
CA VAL A 90 -35.83 14.05 12.40
C VAL A 90 -34.60 14.79 11.82
N ALA A 91 -34.62 16.10 11.90
CA ALA A 91 -33.59 16.99 11.40
C ALA A 91 -32.29 16.82 12.20
N VAL A 92 -31.27 16.28 11.57
CA VAL A 92 -29.90 16.77 11.79
C VAL A 92 -29.96 18.25 11.40
N ALA A 93 -29.69 19.17 12.32
CA ALA A 93 -29.74 20.61 12.08
C ALA A 93 -28.84 20.92 10.86
N GLU A 94 -29.48 21.31 9.74
CA GLU A 94 -28.75 21.69 8.51
C GLU A 94 -27.86 22.88 8.85
N ASP A 95 -26.58 22.78 8.52
CA ASP A 95 -25.59 23.84 8.73
C ASP A 95 -25.96 25.05 7.85
N SER A 96 -26.65 26.03 8.42
CA SER A 96 -27.08 27.24 7.73
C SER A 96 -25.94 28.21 7.36
N THR A 97 -24.70 27.86 7.68
CA THR A 97 -23.51 28.67 7.38
C THR A 97 -23.18 28.69 5.89
N VAL A 98 -22.35 29.64 5.47
CA VAL A 98 -21.88 29.68 4.07
C VAL A 98 -21.12 28.40 3.69
N PRO A 99 -20.18 27.88 4.51
CA PRO A 99 -19.53 26.60 4.22
C PRO A 99 -20.51 25.43 4.11
N GLY A 100 -21.54 25.35 4.99
CA GLY A 100 -22.56 24.30 4.94
C GLY A 100 -23.36 24.33 3.64
N ARG A 101 -23.92 25.50 3.28
CA ARG A 101 -24.66 25.66 2.01
C ARG A 101 -23.81 25.33 0.76
N LEU A 102 -22.50 25.67 0.79
CA LEU A 102 -21.60 25.30 -0.30
C LEU A 102 -21.33 23.81 -0.34
N ALA A 103 -21.26 23.13 0.82
CA ALA A 103 -21.13 21.69 0.89
C ALA A 103 -22.34 20.98 0.26
N ASP A 104 -23.56 21.45 0.55
CA ASP A 104 -24.79 20.93 -0.02
C ASP A 104 -24.87 21.19 -1.54
N ALA A 105 -24.39 22.36 -1.99
CA ALA A 105 -24.31 22.68 -3.41
C ALA A 105 -23.30 21.77 -4.15
N LEU A 106 -22.20 21.39 -3.51
CA LEU A 106 -21.23 20.45 -4.07
C LEU A 106 -21.83 19.04 -4.20
N ASP A 107 -22.55 18.56 -3.19
CA ASP A 107 -23.25 17.28 -3.24
C ASP A 107 -24.30 17.26 -4.36
N ALA A 108 -25.07 18.34 -4.51
CA ALA A 108 -26.04 18.49 -5.58
C ALA A 108 -25.42 18.50 -7.00
N GLU A 109 -24.15 18.92 -7.12
CA GLU A 109 -23.36 18.84 -8.37
C GLU A 109 -22.70 17.47 -8.59
N GLY A 110 -22.90 16.49 -7.70
CA GLY A 110 -22.32 15.17 -7.78
C GLY A 110 -20.88 15.07 -7.24
N THR A 111 -20.39 16.12 -6.55
CA THR A 111 -19.12 16.06 -5.81
C THR A 111 -19.41 15.58 -4.39
N ALA A 112 -19.07 14.33 -4.09
CA ALA A 112 -19.29 13.75 -2.77
C ALA A 112 -18.55 14.52 -1.68
N VAL A 113 -19.29 15.02 -0.67
CA VAL A 113 -18.74 15.74 0.48
C VAL A 113 -18.79 14.84 1.71
N GLN A 114 -17.62 14.53 2.24
CA GLN A 114 -17.51 13.78 3.49
C GLN A 114 -17.91 14.66 4.69
N ARG A 115 -18.80 14.13 5.53
CA ARG A 115 -19.19 14.74 6.80
C ARG A 115 -18.77 13.81 7.95
N PRO A 116 -17.55 13.99 8.52
CA PRO A 116 -17.04 13.10 9.56
C PRO A 116 -17.83 13.29 10.86
N GLU A 117 -18.09 12.19 11.56
CA GLU A 117 -18.67 12.23 12.90
C GLU A 117 -17.66 12.85 13.89
N LEU A 118 -18.04 13.91 14.55
CA LEU A 118 -17.18 14.64 15.49
C LEU A 118 -17.06 13.93 16.86
N GLY A 119 -17.99 13.06 17.20
CA GLY A 119 -18.02 12.37 18.49
C GLY A 119 -18.03 13.34 19.70
N SER A 120 -16.95 13.34 20.47
CA SER A 120 -16.78 14.26 21.60
C SER A 120 -16.19 15.63 21.22
N LEU A 121 -15.86 15.84 19.92
CA LEU A 121 -15.30 17.09 19.44
C LEU A 121 -16.40 18.11 19.18
N THR A 122 -16.13 19.36 19.52
CA THR A 122 -17.06 20.46 19.30
C THR A 122 -16.67 21.25 18.05
N ALA A 123 -17.65 21.50 17.18
CA ALA A 123 -17.59 22.48 16.10
C ALA A 123 -18.95 23.14 15.95
N SER A 124 -19.00 24.46 16.01
CA SER A 124 -20.23 25.23 15.90
C SER A 124 -19.96 26.64 15.39
N VAL A 125 -21.02 27.29 14.89
CA VAL A 125 -21.02 28.70 14.47
C VAL A 125 -22.15 29.40 15.23
N PRO A 126 -21.84 29.92 16.42
CA PRO A 126 -22.86 30.54 17.26
C PRO A 126 -23.29 31.90 16.74
N ASP A 127 -24.59 32.17 16.70
CA ASP A 127 -25.15 33.46 16.31
C ASP A 127 -25.29 34.40 17.50
N ARG A 128 -25.41 33.85 18.72
CA ARG A 128 -25.68 34.62 19.95
C ARG A 128 -24.47 34.56 20.90
N PRO A 129 -24.26 35.61 21.72
CA PRO A 129 -23.21 35.63 22.73
C PRO A 129 -23.26 34.45 23.72
N GLU A 130 -24.48 34.03 24.11
CA GLU A 130 -24.69 32.91 25.03
C GLU A 130 -24.23 31.58 24.40
N GLU A 131 -24.63 31.33 23.15
CA GLU A 131 -24.21 30.14 22.37
C GLU A 131 -22.70 30.13 22.18
N ARG A 132 -22.11 31.31 21.95
CA ARG A 132 -20.65 31.46 21.85
C ARG A 132 -19.92 31.07 23.14
N ASN A 133 -20.46 31.49 24.30
CA ASN A 133 -19.87 31.13 25.58
C ASN A 133 -20.04 29.64 25.88
N THR A 134 -21.19 29.08 25.55
CA THR A 134 -21.44 27.63 25.66
C THR A 134 -20.50 26.82 24.77
N ALA A 135 -20.32 27.24 23.51
CA ALA A 135 -19.41 26.59 22.59
C ALA A 135 -17.95 26.66 23.08
N ARG A 136 -17.51 27.81 23.60
CA ARG A 136 -16.17 27.96 24.19
C ARG A 136 -15.98 27.06 25.41
N ALA A 137 -16.97 26.97 26.28
CA ALA A 137 -16.95 26.08 27.44
C ALA A 137 -16.90 24.62 27.02
N ALA A 138 -17.68 24.24 25.99
CA ALA A 138 -17.64 22.89 25.44
C ALA A 138 -16.27 22.54 24.83
N VAL A 139 -15.66 23.47 24.08
CA VAL A 139 -14.29 23.27 23.54
C VAL A 139 -13.26 23.13 24.68
N ALA A 140 -13.38 23.96 25.73
CA ALA A 140 -12.46 23.87 26.87
C ALA A 140 -12.64 22.57 27.70
N ALA A 141 -13.83 21.96 27.64
CA ALA A 141 -14.11 20.69 28.32
C ALA A 141 -13.61 19.46 27.57
N VAL A 142 -13.18 19.59 26.30
CA VAL A 142 -12.62 18.48 25.53
C VAL A 142 -11.28 18.07 26.11
N ASP A 143 -11.15 16.79 26.49
CA ASP A 143 -9.86 16.21 26.88
C ASP A 143 -8.99 15.98 25.62
N ASP A 144 -8.13 16.96 25.33
CA ASP A 144 -7.22 16.95 24.18
C ASP A 144 -6.29 15.72 24.18
N GLU A 145 -5.84 15.31 25.35
CA GLU A 145 -4.97 14.12 25.50
C GLU A 145 -5.72 12.83 25.14
N ALA A 146 -6.94 12.67 25.64
CA ALA A 146 -7.76 11.51 25.31
C ALA A 146 -8.09 11.46 23.80
N VAL A 147 -8.38 12.61 23.19
CA VAL A 147 -8.61 12.70 21.73
C VAL A 147 -7.35 12.29 20.95
N ARG A 148 -6.19 12.83 21.31
CA ARG A 148 -4.91 12.48 20.65
C ARG A 148 -4.59 10.99 20.77
N LEU A 149 -4.77 10.40 21.96
CA LEU A 149 -4.52 8.98 22.20
C LEU A 149 -5.51 8.08 21.43
N ARG A 150 -6.75 8.53 21.24
CA ARG A 150 -7.75 7.81 20.44
C ARG A 150 -7.41 7.89 18.95
N SER A 151 -7.12 9.09 18.46
CA SER A 151 -6.77 9.32 17.05
C SER A 151 -5.42 8.74 16.64
N ALA A 152 -4.54 8.42 17.59
CA ALA A 152 -3.28 7.75 17.32
C ALA A 152 -3.46 6.32 16.83
N VAL A 153 -4.54 5.62 17.23
CA VAL A 153 -4.82 4.23 16.84
C VAL A 153 -5.65 4.21 15.56
N LYS A 154 -5.32 3.32 14.62
CA LYS A 154 -6.11 3.09 13.40
C LYS A 154 -7.48 2.52 13.76
N ALA A 155 -8.53 2.97 13.06
CA ALA A 155 -9.89 2.47 13.28
C ALA A 155 -10.05 0.99 12.85
N HIS A 156 -9.30 0.59 11.83
CA HIS A 156 -9.31 -0.78 11.29
C HIS A 156 -7.88 -1.30 11.24
N ASP A 157 -7.60 -2.32 12.06
CA ASP A 157 -6.29 -2.98 12.12
C ASP A 157 -6.48 -4.48 12.36
N GLY A 158 -5.40 -5.27 12.27
CA GLY A 158 -5.42 -6.69 12.58
C GLY A 158 -5.83 -6.97 14.04
N PHE A 159 -6.29 -8.18 14.32
CA PHE A 159 -6.72 -8.58 15.66
C PHE A 159 -5.57 -8.45 16.68
N PHE A 160 -4.39 -8.98 16.32
CA PHE A 160 -3.22 -8.92 17.20
C PHE A 160 -2.80 -7.48 17.50
N THR A 161 -2.72 -6.63 16.48
CA THR A 161 -2.37 -5.21 16.64
C THR A 161 -3.39 -4.49 17.50
N THR A 162 -4.69 -4.70 17.25
CA THR A 162 -5.77 -4.00 17.96
C THR A 162 -5.81 -4.34 19.45
N TYR A 163 -5.71 -5.64 19.79
CA TYR A 163 -5.93 -6.09 21.15
C TYR A 163 -4.64 -6.26 21.97
N PHE A 164 -3.51 -6.55 21.32
CA PHE A 164 -2.26 -6.87 22.03
C PHE A 164 -1.19 -5.80 21.90
N ILE A 165 -1.25 -4.92 20.91
CA ILE A 165 -0.21 -3.90 20.69
C ILE A 165 -0.74 -2.49 20.97
N SER A 166 -1.81 -2.07 20.30
CA SER A 166 -2.34 -0.70 20.38
C SER A 166 -2.74 -0.23 21.77
N PRO A 167 -3.19 -1.10 22.71
CA PRO A 167 -3.54 -0.66 24.05
C PRO A 167 -2.40 0.01 24.82
N TYR A 168 -1.14 -0.38 24.58
CA TYR A 168 0.01 0.21 25.26
C TYR A 168 0.93 0.99 24.32
N SER A 169 1.07 0.63 23.04
CA SER A 169 1.97 1.33 22.11
C SER A 169 1.61 2.81 21.91
N ARG A 170 0.33 3.18 22.00
CA ARG A 170 -0.12 4.58 22.00
C ARG A 170 0.46 5.41 23.16
N TYR A 171 0.71 4.79 24.30
CA TYR A 171 1.36 5.47 25.43
C TYR A 171 2.87 5.59 25.24
N ILE A 172 3.48 4.63 24.53
CA ILE A 172 4.87 4.74 24.08
C ILE A 172 4.98 5.88 23.07
N ALA A 173 4.05 6.00 22.11
CA ALA A 173 4.00 7.11 21.16
C ALA A 173 3.88 8.47 21.89
N ARG A 174 3.00 8.58 22.89
CA ARG A 174 2.91 9.76 23.76
C ARG A 174 4.24 10.07 24.44
N TRP A 175 4.90 9.04 25.02
CA TRP A 175 6.20 9.22 25.68
C TRP A 175 7.26 9.71 24.68
N CYS A 176 7.31 9.15 23.48
CA CYS A 176 8.20 9.59 22.40
C CYS A 176 7.92 11.06 22.02
N ALA A 177 6.64 11.44 21.85
CA ALA A 177 6.23 12.81 21.55
C ALA A 177 6.69 13.80 22.63
N ARG A 178 6.52 13.45 23.91
CA ARG A 178 6.97 14.28 25.05
C ARG A 178 8.49 14.42 25.15
N ARG A 179 9.24 13.48 24.56
CA ARG A 179 10.71 13.53 24.46
C ARG A 179 11.20 14.22 23.19
N GLY A 180 10.30 14.69 22.31
CA GLY A 180 10.65 15.32 21.06
C GLY A 180 11.19 14.35 20.00
N LEU A 181 10.96 13.04 20.15
CA LEU A 181 11.33 12.04 19.15
C LEU A 181 10.41 12.17 17.93
N THR A 182 11.00 11.99 16.74
CA THR A 182 10.27 12.00 15.48
C THR A 182 9.81 10.59 15.08
N PRO A 183 8.73 10.44 14.28
CA PRO A 183 8.34 9.13 13.75
C PRO A 183 9.49 8.40 13.05
N ASN A 184 10.25 9.08 12.20
CA ASN A 184 11.37 8.47 11.46
C ASN A 184 12.48 7.90 12.37
N GLN A 185 12.71 8.53 13.54
CA GLN A 185 13.66 7.99 14.52
C GLN A 185 13.15 6.68 15.13
N VAL A 186 11.84 6.58 15.38
CA VAL A 186 11.21 5.37 15.91
C VAL A 186 11.20 4.26 14.86
N THR A 187 10.88 4.59 13.58
CA THR A 187 10.99 3.65 12.45
C THR A 187 12.41 3.12 12.29
N THR A 188 13.42 3.98 12.42
CA THR A 188 14.84 3.56 12.39
C THR A 188 15.18 2.66 13.55
N ALA A 189 14.71 2.96 14.76
CA ALA A 189 14.91 2.11 15.94
C ALA A 189 14.24 0.74 15.77
N SER A 190 13.05 0.69 15.15
CA SER A 190 12.38 -0.56 14.78
C SER A 190 13.24 -1.40 13.83
N LEU A 191 13.78 -0.80 12.76
CA LEU A 191 14.67 -1.51 11.84
C LEU A 191 15.92 -2.06 12.54
N VAL A 192 16.61 -1.23 13.32
CA VAL A 192 17.83 -1.66 14.06
C VAL A 192 17.50 -2.83 14.97
N THR A 193 16.39 -2.77 15.71
CA THR A 193 15.93 -3.86 16.57
C THR A 193 15.67 -5.15 15.78
N ALA A 194 15.05 -5.06 14.60
CA ALA A 194 14.83 -6.22 13.73
C ALA A 194 16.14 -6.80 13.17
N LEU A 195 17.11 -5.95 12.82
CA LEU A 195 18.42 -6.41 12.36
C LEU A 195 19.19 -7.13 13.48
N ILE A 196 19.10 -6.65 14.73
CA ILE A 196 19.65 -7.35 15.90
C ILE A 196 18.91 -8.68 16.11
N ALA A 197 17.57 -8.71 15.93
CA ALA A 197 16.80 -9.95 15.96
C ALA A 197 17.27 -10.95 14.89
N ALA A 198 17.47 -10.49 13.65
CA ALA A 198 18.00 -11.32 12.57
C ALA A 198 19.42 -11.84 12.86
N GLY A 199 20.30 -11.00 13.40
CA GLY A 199 21.62 -11.40 13.87
C GLY A 199 21.58 -12.43 15.01
N SER A 200 20.64 -12.28 15.93
CA SER A 200 20.41 -13.25 17.03
C SER A 200 19.93 -14.59 16.45
N ALA A 201 18.99 -14.58 15.50
CA ALA A 201 18.54 -15.79 14.81
C ALA A 201 19.68 -16.48 14.06
N ALA A 202 20.56 -15.69 13.43
CA ALA A 202 21.70 -16.18 12.66
C ALA A 202 22.75 -16.91 13.53
N THR A 203 22.74 -16.78 14.86
CA THR A 203 23.64 -17.54 15.74
C THR A 203 23.37 -19.05 15.71
N GLY A 204 22.15 -19.48 15.36
CA GLY A 204 21.73 -20.89 15.33
C GLY A 204 21.53 -21.50 16.72
N THR A 205 21.67 -20.72 17.80
CA THR A 205 21.52 -21.20 19.18
C THR A 205 20.10 -21.07 19.67
N ARG A 206 19.69 -21.91 20.63
CA ARG A 206 18.34 -21.82 21.23
C ARG A 206 18.13 -20.45 21.90
N GLY A 207 19.12 -19.95 22.63
CA GLY A 207 19.06 -18.62 23.22
C GLY A 207 18.94 -17.51 22.16
N GLY A 208 19.64 -17.68 21.04
CA GLY A 208 19.57 -16.77 19.90
C GLY A 208 18.17 -16.72 19.27
N TYR A 209 17.50 -17.87 19.11
CA TYR A 209 16.13 -17.93 18.60
C TYR A 209 15.12 -17.30 19.56
N VAL A 210 15.27 -17.53 20.88
CA VAL A 210 14.41 -16.88 21.88
C VAL A 210 14.60 -15.36 21.83
N ALA A 211 15.86 -14.89 21.83
CA ALA A 211 16.17 -13.47 21.73
C ALA A 211 15.62 -12.87 20.42
N ALA A 212 15.76 -13.58 19.30
CA ALA A 212 15.26 -13.16 17.99
C ALA A 212 13.73 -12.98 18.01
N GLY A 213 12.98 -13.92 18.59
CA GLY A 213 11.52 -13.83 18.70
C GLY A 213 11.07 -12.64 19.55
N VAL A 214 11.71 -12.43 20.71
CA VAL A 214 11.41 -11.30 21.60
C VAL A 214 11.74 -9.95 20.92
N LEU A 215 12.90 -9.85 20.30
CA LEU A 215 13.34 -8.62 19.60
C LEU A 215 12.47 -8.33 18.36
N LEU A 216 11.99 -9.37 17.68
CA LEU A 216 11.06 -9.18 16.56
C LEU A 216 9.74 -8.58 17.03
N LEU A 217 9.17 -9.07 18.14
CA LEU A 217 7.97 -8.47 18.74
C LEU A 217 8.23 -7.03 19.20
N LEU A 218 9.39 -6.76 19.80
CA LEU A 218 9.75 -5.40 20.18
C LEU A 218 9.87 -4.48 18.97
N SER A 219 10.49 -4.94 17.88
CA SER A 219 10.55 -4.21 16.62
C SER A 219 9.15 -3.91 16.09
N PHE A 220 8.22 -4.86 16.15
CA PHE A 220 6.83 -4.66 15.72
C PHE A 220 6.09 -3.66 16.61
N VAL A 221 6.34 -3.66 17.92
CA VAL A 221 5.80 -2.63 18.83
C VAL A 221 6.29 -1.24 18.45
N LEU A 222 7.58 -1.09 18.15
CA LEU A 222 8.16 0.19 17.71
C LEU A 222 7.58 0.65 16.37
N ASP A 223 7.36 -0.27 15.46
CA ASP A 223 6.73 -0.07 14.17
C ASP A 223 5.29 0.47 14.29
N CYS A 224 4.48 -0.17 15.12
CA CYS A 224 3.15 0.36 15.44
C CYS A 224 3.22 1.74 16.12
N THR A 225 4.28 1.97 16.91
CA THR A 225 4.48 3.22 17.66
C THR A 225 4.80 4.39 16.76
N ASP A 226 5.57 4.22 15.67
CA ASP A 226 5.96 5.33 14.80
C ASP A 226 4.77 5.92 14.03
N GLY A 227 3.90 5.07 13.49
CA GLY A 227 2.65 5.50 12.88
C GLY A 227 1.69 6.13 13.88
N GLN A 228 1.63 5.60 15.12
CA GLN A 228 0.85 6.21 16.20
C GLN A 228 1.44 7.55 16.64
N LEU A 229 2.76 7.69 16.68
CA LEU A 229 3.45 8.94 16.97
C LEU A 229 3.18 9.98 15.88
N ALA A 230 3.22 9.58 14.60
CA ALA A 230 2.90 10.45 13.49
C ALA A 230 1.47 11.00 13.60
N ARG A 231 0.49 10.16 13.95
CA ARG A 231 -0.91 10.56 14.17
C ARG A 231 -1.10 11.40 15.44
N TYR A 232 -0.45 11.03 16.53
CA TYR A 232 -0.53 11.75 17.80
C TYR A 232 0.05 13.16 17.71
N SER A 233 1.24 13.31 17.11
CA SER A 233 1.98 14.58 17.01
C SER A 233 1.72 15.34 15.71
N LEU A 234 0.96 14.75 14.76
CA LEU A 234 0.64 15.35 13.47
C LEU A 234 1.85 15.57 12.56
N GLN A 235 2.85 14.74 12.73
CA GLN A 235 4.09 14.80 11.96
C GLN A 235 4.06 13.75 10.84
N TYR A 236 3.49 14.16 9.71
CA TYR A 236 3.42 13.33 8.51
C TYR A 236 4.45 13.81 7.49
N SER A 237 5.13 12.87 6.86
CA SER A 237 6.01 13.17 5.74
C SER A 237 5.99 12.05 4.70
N THR A 238 6.14 12.41 3.44
CA THR A 238 6.28 11.47 2.33
C THR A 238 7.46 10.54 2.55
N MET A 239 8.58 11.10 3.00
CA MET A 239 9.77 10.33 3.34
C MET A 239 9.52 9.36 4.50
N GLY A 240 8.72 9.75 5.50
CA GLY A 240 8.36 8.87 6.61
C GLY A 240 7.56 7.66 6.16
N ALA A 241 6.56 7.87 5.32
CA ALA A 241 5.75 6.78 4.77
C ALA A 241 6.57 5.82 3.89
N TRP A 242 7.51 6.36 3.09
CA TRP A 242 8.41 5.52 2.30
C TRP A 242 9.41 4.74 3.17
N LEU A 243 9.97 5.37 4.22
CA LEU A 243 10.86 4.69 5.16
C LEU A 243 10.16 3.54 5.86
N ASP A 244 8.96 3.77 6.38
CA ASP A 244 8.13 2.77 7.03
C ASP A 244 7.92 1.55 6.12
N ALA A 245 7.39 1.76 4.93
CA ALA A 245 7.13 0.72 3.95
C ALA A 245 8.41 -0.03 3.50
N THR A 246 9.52 0.70 3.30
CA THR A 246 10.80 0.12 2.87
C THR A 246 11.43 -0.70 3.97
N PHE A 247 11.41 -0.18 5.20
CA PHE A 247 12.01 -0.84 6.34
C PHE A 247 11.25 -2.10 6.74
N ASP A 248 9.92 -2.12 6.56
CA ASP A 248 9.13 -3.33 6.75
C ASP A 248 9.60 -4.49 5.89
N ARG A 249 9.88 -4.24 4.62
CA ARG A 249 10.41 -5.27 3.71
C ARG A 249 11.85 -5.65 4.09
N ALA A 250 12.67 -4.68 4.40
CA ALA A 250 14.05 -4.92 4.82
C ALA A 250 14.11 -5.77 6.11
N LYS A 251 13.27 -5.45 7.11
CA LYS A 251 13.13 -6.23 8.35
C LYS A 251 12.73 -7.67 8.07
N GLU A 252 11.68 -7.87 7.26
CA GLU A 252 11.15 -9.19 6.93
C GLU A 252 12.21 -10.06 6.25
N TYR A 253 12.86 -9.54 5.21
CA TYR A 253 13.86 -10.28 4.44
C TYR A 253 15.13 -10.54 5.25
N ALA A 254 15.60 -9.56 6.04
CA ALA A 254 16.74 -9.76 6.94
C ALA A 254 16.45 -10.85 7.98
N TYR A 255 15.24 -10.88 8.53
CA TYR A 255 14.86 -11.87 9.51
C TYR A 255 14.77 -13.29 8.91
N TYR A 256 14.22 -13.43 7.70
CA TYR A 256 14.21 -14.72 6.99
C TYR A 256 15.64 -15.21 6.68
N ALA A 257 16.50 -14.31 6.24
CA ALA A 257 17.92 -14.63 6.02
C ALA A 257 18.62 -15.04 7.32
N GLY A 258 18.34 -14.34 8.43
CA GLY A 258 18.88 -14.67 9.75
C GLY A 258 18.48 -16.07 10.22
N LEU A 259 17.18 -16.41 10.08
CA LEU A 259 16.68 -17.75 10.40
C LEU A 259 17.34 -18.83 9.54
N ALA A 260 17.45 -18.60 8.22
CA ALA A 260 18.04 -19.56 7.30
C ALA A 260 19.55 -19.75 7.57
N LEU A 261 20.27 -18.66 7.85
CA LEU A 261 21.67 -18.70 8.20
C LEU A 261 21.92 -19.44 9.53
N GLY A 262 21.06 -19.18 10.54
CA GLY A 262 21.13 -19.88 11.83
C GLY A 262 20.87 -21.38 11.71
N ALA A 263 19.88 -21.77 10.93
CA ALA A 263 19.58 -23.17 10.67
C ALA A 263 20.72 -23.87 9.90
N ALA A 264 21.27 -23.22 8.88
CA ALA A 264 22.39 -23.76 8.09
C ALA A 264 23.63 -24.01 8.98
N ARG A 265 23.90 -23.16 9.98
CA ARG A 265 25.00 -23.37 10.97
C ARG A 265 24.81 -24.62 11.82
N THR A 266 23.59 -25.06 12.01
CA THR A 266 23.27 -26.29 12.77
C THR A 266 23.05 -27.51 11.86
N GLY A 267 23.38 -27.38 10.55
CA GLY A 267 23.25 -28.46 9.57
C GLY A 267 21.85 -28.60 8.97
N ASP A 268 20.91 -27.70 9.27
CA ASP A 268 19.56 -27.72 8.72
C ASP A 268 19.42 -26.64 7.61
N ASP A 269 19.71 -26.98 6.37
CA ASP A 269 19.55 -26.06 5.24
C ASP A 269 18.08 -25.81 4.92
N VAL A 270 17.62 -24.59 5.18
CA VAL A 270 16.24 -24.12 4.93
C VAL A 270 16.17 -22.92 3.98
N TRP A 271 17.25 -22.62 3.24
CA TRP A 271 17.29 -21.48 2.33
C TRP A 271 16.21 -21.56 1.23
N VAL A 272 15.91 -22.75 0.73
CA VAL A 272 14.82 -22.95 -0.25
C VAL A 272 13.46 -22.57 0.36
N LEU A 273 13.23 -22.90 1.63
CA LEU A 273 12.00 -22.54 2.33
C LEU A 273 11.92 -21.02 2.59
N ALA A 274 13.04 -20.41 2.98
CA ALA A 274 13.14 -18.96 3.20
C ALA A 274 12.87 -18.18 1.90
N LEU A 275 13.50 -18.58 0.79
CA LEU A 275 13.26 -17.97 -0.51
C LEU A 275 11.83 -18.22 -0.99
N GLY A 276 11.31 -19.43 -0.81
CA GLY A 276 9.92 -19.77 -1.14
C GLY A 276 8.90 -18.92 -0.37
N ALA A 277 9.14 -18.71 0.92
CA ALA A 277 8.29 -17.84 1.75
C ALA A 277 8.30 -16.38 1.26
N MET A 278 9.49 -15.86 0.92
CA MET A 278 9.64 -14.52 0.35
C MET A 278 8.91 -14.40 -1.01
N VAL A 279 9.12 -15.38 -1.91
CA VAL A 279 8.44 -15.41 -3.22
C VAL A 279 6.93 -15.43 -3.07
N LEU A 280 6.40 -16.32 -2.22
CA LEU A 280 4.95 -16.42 -1.99
C LEU A 280 4.37 -15.11 -1.44
N GLN A 281 5.05 -14.49 -0.46
CA GLN A 281 4.60 -13.25 0.14
C GLN A 281 4.68 -12.08 -0.86
N ALA A 282 5.77 -11.97 -1.63
CA ALA A 282 5.91 -10.94 -2.65
C ALA A 282 4.82 -11.08 -3.74
N CYS A 283 4.59 -12.29 -4.26
CA CYS A 283 3.54 -12.55 -5.26
C CYS A 283 2.15 -12.21 -4.72
N ARG A 284 1.86 -12.54 -3.45
CA ARG A 284 0.60 -12.20 -2.81
C ARG A 284 0.38 -10.68 -2.78
N HIS A 285 1.38 -9.90 -2.40
CA HIS A 285 1.29 -8.44 -2.42
C HIS A 285 1.06 -7.88 -3.84
N VAL A 286 1.74 -8.46 -4.84
CA VAL A 286 1.50 -8.05 -6.24
C VAL A 286 0.07 -8.32 -6.67
N VAL A 287 -0.53 -9.44 -6.27
CA VAL A 287 -1.95 -9.74 -6.47
C VAL A 287 -2.83 -8.66 -5.85
N ASP A 288 -2.53 -8.28 -4.60
CA ASP A 288 -3.30 -7.27 -3.87
C ASP A 288 -3.22 -5.91 -4.56
N PHE A 289 -2.02 -5.46 -4.89
CA PHE A 289 -1.79 -4.17 -5.53
C PHE A 289 -2.38 -4.09 -6.94
N SER A 290 -2.16 -5.10 -7.76
CA SER A 290 -2.68 -5.13 -9.13
C SER A 290 -4.21 -5.13 -9.15
N PHE A 291 -4.86 -5.88 -8.25
CA PHE A 291 -6.30 -5.87 -8.13
C PHE A 291 -6.84 -4.51 -7.67
N ASN A 292 -6.22 -3.90 -6.68
CA ASN A 292 -6.63 -2.60 -6.15
C ASN A 292 -6.47 -1.49 -7.21
N GLU A 293 -5.32 -1.43 -7.90
CA GLU A 293 -5.09 -0.44 -8.97
C GLU A 293 -6.04 -0.65 -10.17
N ALA A 294 -6.33 -1.89 -10.53
CA ALA A 294 -7.29 -2.19 -11.60
C ALA A 294 -8.72 -1.72 -11.29
N ASN A 295 -9.08 -1.57 -10.02
CA ASN A 295 -10.43 -1.25 -9.59
C ASN A 295 -10.55 0.10 -8.85
N HIS A 296 -9.45 0.85 -8.71
CA HIS A 296 -9.41 2.11 -7.96
C HIS A 296 -10.44 3.14 -8.46
N ASP A 297 -10.52 3.32 -9.79
CA ASP A 297 -11.37 4.31 -10.44
C ASP A 297 -12.53 3.66 -11.23
N ALA A 298 -12.91 2.42 -10.88
CA ALA A 298 -13.94 1.70 -11.63
C ALA A 298 -15.33 2.32 -11.43
N VAL A 299 -15.89 2.87 -12.50
CA VAL A 299 -17.24 3.40 -12.54
C VAL A 299 -18.26 2.23 -12.60
N SER A 300 -19.42 2.40 -11.93
CA SER A 300 -20.48 1.37 -11.81
C SER A 300 -20.07 0.10 -11.06
N ASN A 301 -20.20 0.16 -9.74
CA ASN A 301 -19.70 -0.85 -8.82
C ASN A 301 -20.82 -1.63 -8.12
N THR A 302 -21.81 -2.13 -8.85
CA THR A 302 -22.86 -3.00 -8.32
C THR A 302 -22.40 -4.46 -8.38
N SER A 303 -22.08 -5.05 -7.22
CA SER A 303 -21.76 -6.47 -7.11
C SER A 303 -22.80 -7.17 -6.24
N PRO A 304 -23.42 -8.26 -6.71
CA PRO A 304 -24.28 -9.12 -5.87
C PRO A 304 -23.57 -9.67 -4.64
N THR A 305 -22.23 -9.79 -4.71
CA THR A 305 -21.39 -10.26 -3.61
C THR A 305 -21.10 -9.20 -2.55
N ALA A 306 -21.32 -7.89 -2.84
CA ALA A 306 -21.21 -6.84 -1.84
C ALA A 306 -22.27 -7.02 -0.74
N ALA A 307 -23.53 -7.26 -1.13
CA ALA A 307 -24.62 -7.52 -0.18
C ALA A 307 -24.40 -8.76 0.70
N LEU A 308 -23.71 -9.79 0.17
CA LEU A 308 -23.33 -10.97 0.96
C LEU A 308 -22.18 -10.65 1.92
N SER A 309 -21.21 -9.85 1.48
CA SER A 309 -20.11 -9.36 2.32
C SER A 309 -20.66 -8.52 3.49
N ASP A 310 -21.56 -7.58 3.19
CA ASP A 310 -22.18 -6.72 4.20
C ASP A 310 -22.99 -7.52 5.23
N LYS A 311 -23.69 -8.59 4.79
CA LYS A 311 -24.36 -9.52 5.70
C LYS A 311 -23.38 -10.32 6.58
N LEU A 312 -22.23 -10.73 6.06
CA LEU A 312 -21.19 -11.42 6.84
C LEU A 312 -20.47 -10.45 7.79
N ASP A 313 -20.34 -9.18 7.41
CA ASP A 313 -19.73 -8.14 8.24
C ASP A 313 -20.66 -7.69 9.39
N SER A 314 -21.96 -8.01 9.33
CA SER A 314 -22.91 -7.78 10.43
C SER A 314 -22.74 -8.73 11.62
N VAL A 315 -22.01 -9.84 11.47
CA VAL A 315 -21.77 -10.83 12.54
C VAL A 315 -20.35 -10.64 13.09
N GLY A 316 -20.23 -9.96 14.22
CA GLY A 316 -18.97 -9.41 14.76
C GLY A 316 -17.77 -10.37 14.86
N TRP A 317 -17.96 -11.66 15.19
CA TRP A 317 -16.84 -12.61 15.31
C TRP A 317 -16.36 -13.15 13.95
N THR A 318 -17.22 -13.22 12.93
CA THR A 318 -16.85 -13.69 11.59
C THR A 318 -15.91 -12.71 10.89
N VAL A 319 -16.02 -11.41 11.18
CA VAL A 319 -15.09 -10.38 10.70
C VAL A 319 -13.67 -10.66 11.19
N TRP A 320 -13.52 -10.96 12.48
CA TRP A 320 -12.21 -11.26 13.06
C TRP A 320 -11.62 -12.56 12.54
N LEU A 321 -12.44 -13.63 12.40
CA LEU A 321 -12.01 -14.89 11.82
C LEU A 321 -11.53 -14.70 10.37
N ARG A 322 -12.29 -13.95 9.57
CA ARG A 322 -11.91 -13.63 8.18
C ARG A 322 -10.61 -12.81 8.12
N ARG A 323 -10.45 -11.83 9.01
CA ARG A 323 -9.21 -11.05 9.13
C ARG A 323 -8.02 -11.94 9.51
N MET A 324 -8.18 -12.86 10.44
CA MET A 324 -7.11 -13.80 10.81
C MET A 324 -6.73 -14.77 9.67
N ILE A 325 -7.70 -15.25 8.87
CA ILE A 325 -7.43 -16.12 7.70
C ILE A 325 -6.57 -15.40 6.67
N VAL A 326 -6.76 -14.10 6.48
CA VAL A 326 -5.97 -13.29 5.56
C VAL A 326 -4.51 -13.15 6.03
N LEU A 327 -4.22 -13.46 7.29
CA LEU A 327 -2.90 -13.37 7.92
C LEU A 327 -2.27 -11.97 7.73
N PRO A 328 -2.88 -10.92 8.33
CA PRO A 328 -2.34 -9.56 8.29
C PRO A 328 -0.92 -9.51 8.88
N ILE A 329 -0.25 -8.37 8.68
CA ILE A 329 1.15 -8.20 9.07
C ILE A 329 1.36 -8.48 10.56
N GLY A 330 0.46 -8.04 11.45
CA GLY A 330 0.56 -8.23 12.89
C GLY A 330 0.50 -9.70 13.32
N GLU A 331 -0.48 -10.45 12.81
CA GLU A 331 -0.65 -11.88 13.06
C GLU A 331 0.53 -12.68 12.51
N ARG A 332 1.02 -12.31 11.32
CA ARG A 332 2.17 -12.96 10.71
C ARG A 332 3.44 -12.75 11.53
N TRP A 333 3.70 -11.53 11.98
CA TRP A 333 4.87 -11.23 12.80
C TRP A 333 4.80 -11.89 14.17
N ALA A 334 3.62 -11.91 14.81
CA ALA A 334 3.41 -12.63 16.05
C ALA A 334 3.66 -14.14 15.89
N MET A 335 3.12 -14.74 14.82
CA MET A 335 3.33 -16.15 14.49
C MET A 335 4.82 -16.46 14.31
N ILE A 336 5.53 -15.67 13.47
CA ILE A 336 6.97 -15.84 13.23
C ILE A 336 7.74 -15.72 14.53
N ALA A 337 7.50 -14.68 15.34
CA ALA A 337 8.21 -14.43 16.58
C ALA A 337 8.03 -15.57 17.61
N VAL A 338 6.77 -15.96 17.83
CA VAL A 338 6.45 -17.05 18.79
C VAL A 338 7.04 -18.36 18.31
N LEU A 339 6.83 -18.75 17.04
CA LEU A 339 7.36 -20.01 16.52
C LEU A 339 8.89 -20.01 16.51
N THR A 340 9.55 -18.90 16.22
CA THR A 340 11.03 -18.78 16.32
C THR A 340 11.48 -19.04 17.76
N ALA A 341 10.79 -18.45 18.75
CA ALA A 341 11.14 -18.62 20.15
C ALA A 341 10.88 -20.03 20.68
N VAL A 342 9.90 -20.78 20.17
CA VAL A 342 9.51 -22.07 20.75
C VAL A 342 9.81 -23.30 19.87
N THR A 343 10.13 -23.10 18.56
CA THR A 343 10.35 -24.19 17.61
C THR A 343 11.69 -24.08 16.87
N THR A 344 11.76 -24.59 15.66
CA THR A 344 12.91 -24.52 14.74
C THR A 344 12.60 -23.65 13.52
N PRO A 345 13.59 -23.05 12.84
CA PRO A 345 13.40 -22.26 11.62
C PRO A 345 12.61 -23.00 10.54
N ARG A 346 12.80 -24.32 10.39
CA ARG A 346 12.08 -25.15 9.44
C ARG A 346 10.57 -25.12 9.71
N ILE A 347 10.15 -25.26 10.96
CA ILE A 347 8.74 -25.19 11.36
C ILE A 347 8.17 -23.79 11.12
N VAL A 348 8.96 -22.73 11.42
CA VAL A 348 8.56 -21.34 11.15
C VAL A 348 8.25 -21.15 9.66
N PHE A 349 9.15 -21.59 8.76
CA PHE A 349 8.92 -21.45 7.32
C PHE A 349 7.78 -22.33 6.81
N TYR A 350 7.59 -23.55 7.30
CA TYR A 350 6.41 -24.36 6.94
C TYR A 350 5.10 -23.69 7.36
N ALA A 351 5.02 -23.20 8.60
CA ALA A 351 3.84 -22.49 9.09
C ALA A 351 3.56 -21.22 8.25
N LEU A 352 4.62 -20.48 7.91
CA LEU A 352 4.51 -19.28 7.09
C LEU A 352 4.05 -19.62 5.66
N LEU A 353 4.66 -20.63 5.01
CA LEU A 353 4.28 -21.06 3.66
C LEU A 353 2.84 -21.53 3.61
N VAL A 354 2.42 -22.40 4.55
CA VAL A 354 1.05 -22.92 4.61
C VAL A 354 0.05 -21.79 4.88
N GLY A 355 0.32 -20.95 5.90
CA GLY A 355 -0.56 -19.83 6.25
C GLY A 355 -0.70 -18.82 5.12
N CYS A 356 0.43 -18.42 4.50
CA CYS A 356 0.40 -17.48 3.38
C CYS A 356 -0.22 -18.09 2.11
N ALA A 357 -0.04 -19.39 1.85
CA ALA A 357 -0.67 -20.07 0.71
C ALA A 357 -2.20 -20.13 0.87
N LEU A 358 -2.70 -20.50 2.06
CA LEU A 358 -4.14 -20.50 2.35
C LEU A 358 -4.73 -19.10 2.23
N ALA A 359 -4.05 -18.08 2.79
CA ALA A 359 -4.46 -16.70 2.66
C ALA A 359 -4.47 -16.22 1.20
N ALA A 360 -3.42 -16.54 0.41
CA ALA A 360 -3.33 -16.21 -1.01
C ALA A 360 -4.44 -16.87 -1.83
N CYS A 361 -4.72 -18.15 -1.61
CA CYS A 361 -5.80 -18.88 -2.27
C CYS A 361 -7.17 -18.25 -1.95
N TYR A 362 -7.44 -17.98 -0.67
CA TYR A 362 -8.69 -17.37 -0.22
C TYR A 362 -8.91 -15.97 -0.86
N THR A 363 -7.92 -15.09 -0.74
CA THR A 363 -8.03 -13.71 -1.25
C THR A 363 -8.10 -13.68 -2.78
N THR A 364 -7.27 -14.48 -3.47
CA THR A 364 -7.25 -14.52 -4.93
C THR A 364 -8.53 -15.10 -5.49
N ALA A 365 -9.09 -16.17 -4.90
CA ALA A 365 -10.36 -16.74 -5.31
C ALA A 365 -11.51 -15.72 -5.17
N GLY A 366 -11.57 -15.00 -4.05
CA GLY A 366 -12.57 -13.95 -3.84
C GLY A 366 -12.45 -12.81 -4.86
N ARG A 367 -11.22 -12.38 -5.20
CA ARG A 367 -10.97 -11.35 -6.24
C ARG A 367 -11.29 -11.83 -7.63
N LEU A 368 -10.96 -13.07 -7.94
CA LEU A 368 -11.29 -13.70 -9.23
C LEU A 368 -12.81 -13.74 -9.44
N LEU A 369 -13.55 -14.27 -8.45
CA LEU A 369 -15.00 -14.31 -8.49
C LEU A 369 -15.61 -12.92 -8.67
N ARG A 370 -15.13 -11.94 -7.91
CA ARG A 370 -15.55 -10.54 -8.01
C ARG A 370 -15.27 -9.96 -9.39
N SER A 371 -14.10 -10.25 -9.99
CA SER A 371 -13.74 -9.76 -11.33
C SER A 371 -14.57 -10.36 -12.46
N LEU A 372 -15.00 -11.61 -12.30
CA LEU A 372 -15.84 -12.31 -13.30
C LEU A 372 -17.31 -11.90 -13.21
N THR A 373 -17.79 -11.53 -12.01
CA THR A 373 -19.19 -11.16 -11.77
C THR A 373 -19.46 -9.66 -11.97
N ARG A 374 -18.42 -8.80 -11.96
CA ARG A 374 -18.54 -7.35 -12.12
C ARG A 374 -18.40 -6.92 -13.56
N LYS A 375 -19.28 -6.04 -14.02
CA LYS A 375 -19.14 -5.28 -15.28
C LYS A 375 -18.46 -3.94 -14.99
N ALA A 376 -17.24 -3.95 -14.47
CA ALA A 376 -16.50 -2.71 -14.22
C ALA A 376 -15.75 -2.25 -15.47
N GLN A 377 -15.93 -0.99 -15.86
CA GLN A 377 -15.12 -0.36 -16.90
C GLN A 377 -13.85 0.21 -16.27
N ARG A 378 -12.69 -0.25 -16.72
CA ARG A 378 -11.39 0.21 -16.26
C ARG A 378 -10.91 1.43 -17.03
N THR A 379 -10.37 2.40 -16.30
CA THR A 379 -9.86 3.66 -16.85
C THR A 379 -8.52 3.47 -17.56
N ASP A 380 -8.10 4.48 -18.34
CA ASP A 380 -6.74 4.51 -18.91
C ASP A 380 -5.66 4.63 -17.83
N ARG A 381 -5.97 5.25 -16.68
CA ARG A 381 -5.09 5.29 -15.53
C ARG A 381 -4.84 3.89 -14.99
N ALA A 382 -5.89 3.12 -14.73
CA ALA A 382 -5.77 1.74 -14.26
C ALA A 382 -4.97 0.86 -15.24
N ALA A 383 -5.21 0.99 -16.54
CA ALA A 383 -4.46 0.25 -17.56
C ALA A 383 -2.96 0.62 -17.58
N ARG A 384 -2.62 1.89 -17.38
CA ARG A 384 -1.23 2.34 -17.27
C ARG A 384 -0.57 1.81 -16.00
N ALA A 385 -1.24 1.91 -14.85
CA ALA A 385 -0.74 1.38 -13.58
C ALA A 385 -0.45 -0.13 -13.68
N LEU A 386 -1.32 -0.92 -14.31
CA LEU A 386 -1.07 -2.34 -14.55
C LEU A 386 0.11 -2.59 -15.49
N ALA A 387 0.30 -1.77 -16.51
CA ALA A 387 1.46 -1.87 -17.41
C ALA A 387 2.77 -1.53 -16.69
N ASP A 388 2.75 -0.54 -15.82
CA ASP A 388 3.90 -0.17 -14.98
C ASP A 388 4.21 -1.28 -13.96
N LEU A 389 3.20 -1.86 -13.31
CA LEU A 389 3.36 -3.00 -12.39
C LEU A 389 3.84 -4.27 -13.09
N ALA A 390 3.57 -4.43 -14.39
CA ALA A 390 4.09 -5.55 -15.17
C ALA A 390 5.61 -5.50 -15.31
N ASP A 391 6.25 -4.33 -15.19
CA ASP A 391 7.71 -4.14 -15.23
C ASP A 391 8.33 -4.78 -16.48
N SER A 392 7.71 -4.53 -17.64
CA SER A 392 8.15 -5.09 -18.91
C SER A 392 9.44 -4.42 -19.38
N GLY A 393 10.47 -5.21 -19.62
CA GLY A 393 11.78 -4.76 -20.06
C GLY A 393 11.87 -4.60 -21.59
N PRO A 394 13.10 -4.39 -22.11
CA PRO A 394 13.32 -4.04 -23.51
C PRO A 394 12.83 -5.11 -24.50
N LEU A 395 12.93 -6.39 -24.15
CA LEU A 395 12.51 -7.48 -25.03
C LEU A 395 10.99 -7.51 -25.20
N ALA A 396 10.25 -7.50 -24.09
CA ALA A 396 8.79 -7.47 -24.12
C ALA A 396 8.26 -6.17 -24.76
N GLN A 397 8.91 -5.02 -24.49
CA GLN A 397 8.56 -3.75 -25.13
C GLN A 397 8.77 -3.78 -26.66
N ALA A 398 9.84 -4.37 -27.14
CA ALA A 398 10.12 -4.52 -28.57
C ALA A 398 9.05 -5.40 -29.26
N VAL A 399 8.68 -6.53 -28.65
CA VAL A 399 7.61 -7.40 -29.18
C VAL A 399 6.26 -6.66 -29.14
N ALA A 400 5.93 -5.96 -28.06
CA ALA A 400 4.70 -5.22 -27.93
C ALA A 400 4.58 -4.08 -28.98
N ALA A 401 5.70 -3.44 -29.30
CA ALA A 401 5.75 -2.39 -30.34
C ALA A 401 5.57 -2.96 -31.76
N ALA A 402 6.12 -4.16 -32.02
CA ALA A 402 6.03 -4.82 -33.32
C ALA A 402 4.62 -5.39 -33.62
N VAL A 403 3.88 -5.80 -32.58
CA VAL A 403 2.59 -6.50 -32.69
C VAL A 403 1.51 -5.74 -31.97
N ARG A 404 0.86 -4.79 -32.65
CA ARG A 404 -0.35 -4.13 -32.13
C ARG A 404 -1.55 -5.04 -32.32
N ARG A 405 -2.08 -5.62 -31.24
CA ARG A 405 -3.31 -6.41 -31.29
C ARG A 405 -4.52 -5.59 -30.83
N PRO A 406 -5.69 -5.75 -31.49
CA PRO A 406 -6.93 -5.17 -30.98
C PRO A 406 -7.23 -5.78 -29.59
N GLY A 407 -7.69 -4.96 -28.65
CA GLY A 407 -7.99 -5.39 -27.30
C GLY A 407 -9.24 -6.26 -27.23
N GLY A 408 -9.27 -7.23 -26.31
CA GLY A 408 -10.48 -7.99 -25.98
C GLY A 408 -10.22 -9.29 -25.23
N GLY A 409 -11.17 -9.67 -24.37
CA GLY A 409 -11.24 -10.96 -23.69
C GLY A 409 -10.09 -11.24 -22.72
N PHE A 410 -9.85 -12.52 -22.48
CA PHE A 410 -8.87 -13.04 -21.53
C PHE A 410 -7.48 -13.32 -22.15
N THR A 411 -7.18 -12.75 -23.32
CA THR A 411 -5.95 -13.09 -24.06
C THR A 411 -4.67 -12.68 -23.33
N ALA A 412 -4.63 -11.52 -22.65
CA ALA A 412 -3.44 -11.07 -21.95
C ALA A 412 -3.09 -11.97 -20.75
N PRO A 413 -3.99 -12.24 -19.79
CA PRO A 413 -3.68 -13.15 -18.70
C PRO A 413 -3.41 -14.58 -19.18
N LEU A 414 -4.05 -15.05 -20.25
CA LEU A 414 -3.77 -16.37 -20.81
C LEU A 414 -2.35 -16.45 -21.38
N LEU A 415 -1.91 -15.47 -22.16
CA LEU A 415 -0.55 -15.42 -22.71
C LEU A 415 0.50 -15.31 -21.59
N ALA A 416 0.25 -14.49 -20.58
CA ALA A 416 1.11 -14.40 -19.41
C ALA A 416 1.23 -15.74 -18.68
N PHE A 417 0.10 -16.42 -18.46
CA PHE A 417 0.06 -17.70 -17.77
C PHE A 417 0.75 -18.82 -18.57
N VAL A 418 0.49 -18.91 -19.87
CA VAL A 418 1.17 -19.88 -20.75
C VAL A 418 2.68 -19.62 -20.78
N GLY A 419 3.10 -18.36 -20.88
CA GLY A 419 4.52 -17.99 -20.81
C GLY A 419 5.17 -18.40 -19.50
N ALA A 420 4.48 -18.15 -18.38
CA ALA A 420 4.93 -18.56 -17.06
C ALA A 420 5.05 -20.09 -16.93
N LEU A 421 4.06 -20.85 -17.41
CA LEU A 421 4.08 -22.30 -17.41
C LEU A 421 5.24 -22.88 -18.25
N VAL A 422 5.47 -22.32 -19.44
CA VAL A 422 6.59 -22.73 -20.30
C VAL A 422 7.92 -22.48 -19.59
N MET A 423 8.09 -21.29 -19.00
CA MET A 423 9.37 -20.93 -18.35
C MET A 423 9.62 -21.75 -17.08
N VAL A 424 8.67 -21.77 -16.16
CA VAL A 424 8.81 -22.51 -14.90
C VAL A 424 8.82 -24.01 -15.16
N GLY A 425 8.00 -24.50 -16.10
CA GLY A 425 7.99 -25.89 -16.52
C GLY A 425 9.37 -26.33 -17.08
N ALA A 426 9.98 -25.54 -17.93
CA ALA A 426 11.33 -25.81 -18.41
C ALA A 426 12.34 -25.84 -17.25
N ALA A 427 12.30 -24.85 -16.35
CA ALA A 427 13.20 -24.82 -15.20
C ALA A 427 13.04 -26.07 -14.30
N VAL A 428 11.82 -26.60 -14.14
CA VAL A 428 11.53 -27.76 -13.28
C VAL A 428 11.84 -29.08 -13.97
N PHE A 429 11.46 -29.27 -15.24
CA PHE A 429 11.42 -30.59 -15.88
C PHE A 429 12.58 -30.84 -16.85
N THR A 430 13.32 -29.80 -17.27
CA THR A 430 14.49 -30.03 -18.14
C THR A 430 15.81 -30.12 -17.32
N PRO A 431 16.87 -30.76 -17.85
CA PRO A 431 18.14 -30.83 -17.14
C PRO A 431 18.69 -29.43 -16.81
N TYR A 432 19.24 -29.26 -15.60
CA TYR A 432 19.96 -28.05 -15.23
C TYR A 432 21.19 -27.87 -16.16
N GLY A 433 21.50 -26.63 -16.50
CA GLY A 433 22.58 -26.30 -17.43
C GLY A 433 22.23 -26.50 -18.91
N GLY A 434 21.02 -26.99 -19.21
CA GLY A 434 20.56 -27.17 -20.59
C GLY A 434 20.06 -25.86 -21.24
N TRP A 435 20.26 -25.71 -22.54
CA TRP A 435 19.77 -24.57 -23.32
C TRP A 435 18.25 -24.53 -23.47
N SER A 436 17.53 -25.57 -23.05
CA SER A 436 16.06 -25.62 -23.01
C SER A 436 15.46 -24.52 -22.14
N ALA A 437 16.06 -24.23 -20.98
CA ALA A 437 15.63 -23.13 -20.12
C ALA A 437 15.83 -21.76 -20.79
N VAL A 438 16.89 -21.58 -21.57
CA VAL A 438 17.14 -20.35 -22.34
C VAL A 438 16.13 -20.21 -23.47
N GLY A 439 15.83 -21.29 -24.20
CA GLY A 439 14.79 -21.30 -25.22
C GLY A 439 13.39 -20.97 -24.64
N ALA A 440 13.07 -21.54 -23.47
CA ALA A 440 11.83 -21.23 -22.75
C ALA A 440 11.77 -19.76 -22.29
N ALA A 441 12.90 -19.19 -21.83
CA ALA A 441 12.97 -17.78 -21.46
C ALA A 441 12.77 -16.85 -22.67
N ALA A 442 13.27 -17.22 -23.85
CA ALA A 442 13.01 -16.48 -25.08
C ALA A 442 11.53 -16.55 -25.47
N VAL A 443 10.89 -17.73 -25.39
CA VAL A 443 9.44 -17.88 -25.61
C VAL A 443 8.64 -17.07 -24.59
N TYR A 444 9.05 -17.11 -23.32
CA TYR A 444 8.42 -16.32 -22.26
C TYR A 444 8.49 -14.83 -22.55
N ALA A 445 9.66 -14.31 -23.00
CA ALA A 445 9.80 -12.90 -23.36
C ALA A 445 8.86 -12.49 -24.51
N VAL A 446 8.71 -13.35 -25.53
CA VAL A 446 7.76 -13.11 -26.63
C VAL A 446 6.32 -13.11 -26.14
N LEU A 447 5.90 -14.12 -25.36
CA LEU A 447 4.54 -14.23 -24.84
C LEU A 447 4.22 -13.07 -23.87
N SER A 448 5.19 -12.64 -23.09
CA SER A 448 5.06 -11.47 -22.20
C SER A 448 4.83 -10.19 -23.00
N GLY A 449 5.60 -9.94 -24.05
CA GLY A 449 5.41 -8.79 -24.93
C GLY A 449 4.04 -8.82 -25.64
N LEU A 450 3.58 -9.99 -26.08
CA LEU A 450 2.25 -10.16 -26.66
C LEU A 450 1.13 -9.89 -25.64
N ALA A 451 1.33 -10.26 -24.36
CA ALA A 451 0.36 -10.01 -23.29
C ALA A 451 0.16 -8.51 -23.02
N VAL A 452 1.25 -7.72 -23.05
CA VAL A 452 1.21 -6.26 -22.81
C VAL A 452 1.11 -5.42 -24.09
N SER A 453 0.93 -6.03 -25.27
CA SER A 453 0.81 -5.32 -26.55
C SER A 453 -0.49 -4.50 -26.70
N ARG A 454 -1.37 -4.54 -25.71
CA ARG A 454 -2.63 -3.82 -25.63
C ARG A 454 -2.85 -3.23 -24.23
N PRO A 455 -3.68 -2.18 -24.07
CA PRO A 455 -4.06 -1.69 -22.76
C PRO A 455 -4.73 -2.75 -21.89
N LEU A 456 -4.29 -2.90 -20.64
CA LEU A 456 -4.75 -3.93 -19.69
C LEU A 456 -6.08 -3.51 -19.03
N LYS A 457 -7.18 -3.57 -19.78
CA LYS A 457 -8.54 -3.18 -19.35
C LYS A 457 -9.49 -4.37 -19.16
N GLY A 458 -9.07 -5.59 -19.47
CA GLY A 458 -9.89 -6.81 -19.36
C GLY A 458 -10.19 -7.19 -17.91
N ALA A 459 -11.24 -7.97 -17.69
CA ALA A 459 -11.71 -8.36 -16.36
C ALA A 459 -10.62 -9.04 -15.50
N LEU A 460 -9.73 -9.80 -16.11
CA LEU A 460 -8.65 -10.53 -15.44
C LEU A 460 -7.25 -9.99 -15.77
N ASP A 461 -7.13 -8.84 -16.44
CA ASP A 461 -5.82 -8.30 -16.83
C ASP A 461 -4.96 -7.90 -15.61
N TRP A 462 -5.57 -7.70 -14.45
CA TRP A 462 -4.85 -7.50 -13.19
C TRP A 462 -4.01 -8.70 -12.75
N LEU A 463 -4.24 -9.89 -13.33
CA LEU A 463 -3.41 -11.07 -13.10
C LEU A 463 -2.08 -11.04 -13.86
N VAL A 464 -1.93 -10.19 -14.88
CA VAL A 464 -0.70 -10.13 -15.70
C VAL A 464 0.54 -9.80 -14.86
N PRO A 465 0.58 -8.71 -14.06
CA PRO A 465 1.75 -8.41 -13.23
C PRO A 465 2.10 -9.52 -12.22
N PRO A 466 1.17 -10.08 -11.41
CA PRO A 466 1.53 -11.13 -10.48
C PRO A 466 1.99 -12.43 -11.16
N VAL A 467 1.45 -12.78 -12.33
CA VAL A 467 1.92 -13.95 -13.08
C VAL A 467 3.35 -13.76 -13.55
N PHE A 468 3.72 -12.58 -14.03
CA PHE A 468 5.09 -12.28 -14.42
C PHE A 468 6.06 -12.35 -13.23
N ARG A 469 5.66 -11.81 -12.06
CA ARG A 469 6.48 -11.92 -10.84
C ARG A 469 6.65 -13.37 -10.39
N ALA A 470 5.56 -14.14 -10.39
CA ALA A 470 5.63 -15.56 -10.06
C ALA A 470 6.54 -16.33 -11.02
N ALA A 471 6.45 -16.07 -12.33
CA ALA A 471 7.30 -16.70 -13.32
C ALA A 471 8.79 -16.39 -13.07
N GLU A 472 9.14 -15.12 -12.89
CA GLU A 472 10.51 -14.67 -12.62
C GLU A 472 11.05 -15.29 -11.32
N TYR A 473 10.34 -15.09 -10.20
CA TYR A 473 10.84 -15.52 -8.89
C TYR A 473 10.89 -17.03 -8.74
N CYS A 474 9.88 -17.76 -9.25
CA CYS A 474 9.91 -19.23 -9.25
C CYS A 474 11.03 -19.77 -10.14
N THR A 475 11.31 -19.14 -11.28
CA THR A 475 12.42 -19.55 -12.14
C THR A 475 13.76 -19.37 -11.43
N ILE A 476 14.00 -18.21 -10.80
CA ILE A 476 15.22 -17.95 -10.03
C ILE A 476 15.36 -18.97 -8.90
N LEU A 477 14.29 -19.22 -8.12
CA LEU A 477 14.28 -20.20 -7.06
C LEU A 477 14.63 -21.61 -7.55
N VAL A 478 13.94 -22.07 -8.61
CA VAL A 478 14.09 -23.44 -9.12
C VAL A 478 15.48 -23.66 -9.71
N LEU A 479 15.98 -22.72 -10.52
CA LEU A 479 17.33 -22.84 -11.10
C LEU A 479 18.41 -22.82 -10.02
N ALA A 480 18.28 -21.97 -9.00
CA ALA A 480 19.23 -21.95 -7.89
C ALA A 480 19.16 -23.23 -7.04
N ALA A 481 17.95 -23.74 -6.75
CA ALA A 481 17.77 -24.95 -5.95
C ALA A 481 18.25 -26.23 -6.67
N ARG A 482 18.20 -26.24 -8.01
CA ARG A 482 18.60 -27.40 -8.83
C ARG A 482 20.06 -27.35 -9.33
N SER A 483 20.74 -26.24 -9.04
CA SER A 483 22.12 -26.04 -9.54
C SER A 483 23.16 -26.91 -8.87
N ASP A 484 22.89 -27.45 -7.69
CA ASP A 484 23.84 -28.11 -6.80
C ASP A 484 25.14 -27.28 -6.52
N VAL A 485 25.07 -25.96 -6.86
CA VAL A 485 26.18 -25.04 -6.65
C VAL A 485 26.11 -24.48 -5.24
N PRO A 486 27.16 -24.53 -4.45
CA PRO A 486 27.19 -24.03 -3.09
C PRO A 486 26.74 -22.55 -3.02
N HIS A 487 25.85 -22.24 -2.07
CA HIS A 487 25.34 -20.90 -1.83
C HIS A 487 24.55 -20.24 -2.98
N ALA A 488 24.12 -20.99 -4.01
CA ALA A 488 23.30 -20.45 -5.10
C ALA A 488 21.94 -19.95 -4.60
N VAL A 489 21.29 -20.68 -3.67
CA VAL A 489 19.98 -20.27 -3.10
C VAL A 489 20.08 -19.01 -2.26
N PRO A 490 21.06 -18.83 -1.35
CA PRO A 490 21.31 -17.54 -0.69
C PRO A 490 21.55 -16.38 -1.66
N ALA A 491 22.31 -16.60 -2.75
CA ALA A 491 22.52 -15.57 -3.77
C ALA A 491 21.22 -15.22 -4.52
N ALA A 492 20.42 -16.23 -4.86
CA ALA A 492 19.09 -16.07 -5.45
C ALA A 492 18.14 -15.31 -4.48
N PHE A 493 18.21 -15.57 -3.18
CA PHE A 493 17.47 -14.83 -2.16
C PHE A 493 17.81 -13.33 -2.22
N GLY A 494 19.10 -12.98 -2.31
CA GLY A 494 19.54 -11.60 -2.48
C GLY A 494 19.00 -10.95 -3.77
N LEU A 495 19.03 -11.67 -4.89
CA LEU A 495 18.51 -11.17 -6.16
C LEU A 495 16.99 -10.91 -6.10
N VAL A 496 16.22 -11.88 -5.61
CA VAL A 496 14.76 -11.72 -5.47
C VAL A 496 14.44 -10.59 -4.49
N SER A 497 15.20 -10.43 -3.41
CA SER A 497 15.03 -9.29 -2.48
C SER A 497 15.21 -7.95 -3.17
N ALA A 498 16.22 -7.79 -4.01
CA ALA A 498 16.47 -6.55 -4.75
C ALA A 498 15.35 -6.24 -5.77
N VAL A 499 14.89 -7.25 -6.50
CA VAL A 499 13.79 -7.10 -7.46
C VAL A 499 12.46 -6.84 -6.77
N ALA A 500 12.17 -7.53 -5.66
CA ALA A 500 10.97 -7.30 -4.86
C ALA A 500 10.95 -5.88 -4.30
N TYR A 501 12.09 -5.35 -3.83
CA TYR A 501 12.18 -3.95 -3.41
C TYR A 501 11.84 -2.98 -4.55
N HIS A 502 12.39 -3.18 -5.77
CA HIS A 502 12.03 -2.37 -6.93
C HIS A 502 10.52 -2.36 -7.18
N HIS A 503 9.88 -3.52 -7.08
CA HIS A 503 8.44 -3.63 -7.27
C HIS A 503 7.66 -2.87 -6.19
N TYR A 504 8.05 -2.98 -4.92
CA TYR A 504 7.44 -2.22 -3.82
C TYR A 504 7.59 -0.71 -4.03
N ASP A 505 8.76 -0.23 -4.39
CA ASP A 505 8.98 1.19 -4.70
C ASP A 505 8.07 1.67 -5.84
N THR A 506 7.91 0.86 -6.88
CA THR A 506 6.98 1.13 -7.99
C THR A 506 5.54 1.27 -7.50
N VAL A 507 5.09 0.35 -6.66
CA VAL A 507 3.74 0.38 -6.07
C VAL A 507 3.52 1.66 -5.24
N TYR A 508 4.46 1.99 -4.36
CA TYR A 508 4.32 3.17 -3.50
C TYR A 508 4.32 4.48 -4.30
N ARG A 509 5.10 4.58 -5.37
CA ARG A 509 5.06 5.73 -6.27
C ARG A 509 3.73 5.85 -7.00
N ILE A 510 3.18 4.76 -7.52
CA ILE A 510 1.88 4.75 -8.21
C ILE A 510 0.78 5.17 -7.24
N ARG A 511 0.72 4.57 -6.05
CA ARG A 511 -0.26 4.92 -4.99
C ARG A 511 -0.11 6.36 -4.51
N GLY A 512 1.12 6.85 -4.44
CA GLY A 512 1.43 8.24 -4.09
C GLY A 512 1.07 9.26 -5.17
N GLY A 513 0.54 8.83 -6.32
CA GLY A 513 0.20 9.72 -7.42
C GLY A 513 1.42 10.33 -8.13
N THR A 514 2.63 9.85 -7.82
CA THR A 514 3.88 10.36 -8.42
C THR A 514 4.27 9.63 -9.71
N GLY A 515 3.53 8.60 -10.08
CA GLY A 515 3.80 7.75 -11.24
C GLY A 515 4.84 6.67 -10.95
N ALA A 516 5.08 5.81 -11.94
CA ALA A 516 6.06 4.74 -11.84
C ALA A 516 7.51 5.27 -11.92
N PRO A 517 8.53 4.46 -11.53
CA PRO A 517 9.94 4.77 -11.79
C PRO A 517 10.20 5.07 -13.27
N PRO A 518 11.27 5.84 -13.58
CA PRO A 518 11.54 6.22 -14.96
C PRO A 518 11.85 5.01 -15.83
N GLY A 519 11.35 5.00 -17.06
CA GLY A 519 11.48 3.86 -17.98
C GLY A 519 12.93 3.44 -18.30
N TRP A 520 13.91 4.34 -18.12
CA TRP A 520 15.31 3.94 -18.26
C TRP A 520 15.75 2.94 -17.18
N LEU A 521 15.20 3.07 -15.95
CA LEU A 521 15.51 2.15 -14.85
C LEU A 521 15.09 0.72 -15.21
N VAL A 522 13.83 0.54 -15.64
CA VAL A 522 13.30 -0.77 -16.06
C VAL A 522 14.12 -1.37 -17.19
N ARG A 523 14.56 -0.54 -18.16
CA ARG A 523 15.41 -1.00 -19.27
C ARG A 523 16.80 -1.44 -18.80
N VAL A 524 17.42 -0.70 -17.89
CA VAL A 524 18.76 -1.02 -17.36
C VAL A 524 18.73 -2.29 -16.52
N ILE A 525 17.73 -2.47 -15.68
CA ILE A 525 17.58 -3.69 -14.87
C ILE A 525 16.97 -4.87 -15.66
N GLY A 526 16.60 -4.66 -16.94
CA GLY A 526 16.20 -5.69 -17.89
C GLY A 526 14.73 -6.11 -17.86
N GLY A 527 13.90 -5.57 -16.97
CA GLY A 527 12.54 -6.05 -16.74
C GLY A 527 12.49 -7.50 -16.25
N HIS A 528 11.29 -8.02 -16.02
CA HIS A 528 11.13 -9.39 -15.53
C HIS A 528 11.63 -10.44 -16.54
N GLU A 529 11.37 -10.26 -17.83
CA GLU A 529 11.75 -11.22 -18.87
C GLU A 529 13.26 -11.20 -19.16
N GLY A 530 13.88 -10.01 -19.13
CA GLY A 530 15.33 -9.88 -19.36
C GLY A 530 16.13 -10.48 -18.21
N ARG A 531 15.75 -10.22 -16.95
CA ARG A 531 16.38 -10.85 -15.78
C ARG A 531 16.20 -12.37 -15.80
N THR A 532 15.00 -12.85 -16.14
CA THR A 532 14.73 -14.29 -16.28
C THR A 532 15.63 -14.94 -17.35
N LEU A 533 15.77 -14.27 -18.51
CA LEU A 533 16.64 -14.75 -19.59
C LEU A 533 18.12 -14.75 -19.14
N VAL A 534 18.60 -13.69 -18.50
CA VAL A 534 19.97 -13.60 -17.99
C VAL A 534 20.25 -14.73 -17.00
N VAL A 535 19.34 -14.98 -16.03
CA VAL A 535 19.54 -16.07 -15.06
C VAL A 535 19.52 -17.45 -15.75
N ALA A 536 18.66 -17.66 -16.76
CA ALA A 536 18.65 -18.90 -17.53
C ALA A 536 19.95 -19.11 -18.32
N VAL A 537 20.49 -18.05 -18.93
CA VAL A 537 21.79 -18.09 -19.63
C VAL A 537 22.92 -18.36 -18.65
N LEU A 538 22.96 -17.70 -17.50
CA LEU A 538 23.97 -17.94 -16.47
C LEU A 538 23.92 -19.39 -15.96
N ALA A 539 22.72 -19.94 -15.76
CA ALA A 539 22.54 -21.34 -15.36
C ALA A 539 23.02 -22.31 -16.43
N ALA A 540 22.88 -21.97 -17.73
CA ALA A 540 23.37 -22.81 -18.85
C ALA A 540 24.89 -22.75 -19.02
N LEU A 541 25.51 -21.59 -18.77
CA LEU A 541 26.94 -21.39 -18.96
C LEU A 541 27.78 -21.75 -17.74
N LEU A 542 27.25 -21.58 -16.52
CA LEU A 542 27.99 -21.67 -15.26
C LEU A 542 27.55 -22.90 -14.44
N THR A 543 27.69 -24.07 -15.03
CA THR A 543 27.24 -25.35 -14.47
C THR A 543 28.15 -25.91 -13.39
N HIS A 544 29.39 -25.41 -13.27
CA HIS A 544 30.41 -25.95 -12.37
C HIS A 544 31.03 -24.86 -11.48
N GLY A 545 31.56 -25.28 -10.36
CA GLY A 545 32.23 -24.38 -9.39
C GLY A 545 31.29 -23.36 -8.78
N SER A 546 31.82 -22.20 -8.34
CA SER A 546 31.06 -21.11 -7.71
C SER A 546 30.60 -20.03 -8.70
N GLY A 547 30.79 -20.24 -10.01
CA GLY A 547 30.51 -19.21 -11.03
C GLY A 547 29.08 -18.73 -11.03
N PHE A 548 28.10 -19.64 -10.90
CA PHE A 548 26.68 -19.28 -10.87
C PHE A 548 26.30 -18.45 -9.61
N THR A 549 26.80 -18.86 -8.44
CA THR A 549 26.62 -18.09 -7.19
C THR A 549 27.21 -16.69 -7.30
N THR A 550 28.44 -16.57 -7.82
CA THR A 550 29.12 -15.29 -8.02
C THR A 550 28.32 -14.39 -8.98
N ALA A 551 27.85 -14.95 -10.08
CA ALA A 551 27.05 -14.22 -11.07
C ALA A 551 25.71 -13.75 -10.52
N LEU A 552 24.98 -14.60 -9.79
CA LEU A 552 23.75 -14.21 -9.11
C LEU A 552 23.98 -13.12 -8.06
N THR A 553 25.07 -13.23 -7.29
CA THR A 553 25.44 -12.22 -6.29
C THR A 553 25.78 -10.88 -6.94
N ALA A 554 26.56 -10.90 -8.04
CA ALA A 554 26.88 -9.70 -8.80
C ALA A 554 25.64 -9.05 -9.41
N LEU A 555 24.74 -9.85 -9.97
CA LEU A 555 23.46 -9.36 -10.51
C LEU A 555 22.57 -8.76 -9.40
N ALA A 556 22.48 -9.43 -8.24
CA ALA A 556 21.75 -8.93 -7.08
C ALA A 556 22.30 -7.57 -6.61
N ALA A 557 23.62 -7.47 -6.46
CA ALA A 557 24.29 -6.24 -6.06
C ALA A 557 24.08 -5.10 -7.07
N ALA A 558 24.18 -5.40 -8.38
CA ALA A 558 23.98 -4.42 -9.44
C ALA A 558 22.53 -3.90 -9.45
N VAL A 559 21.54 -4.79 -9.40
CA VAL A 559 20.13 -4.41 -9.36
C VAL A 559 19.83 -3.60 -8.08
N ALA A 560 20.27 -4.09 -6.92
CA ALA A 560 20.08 -3.40 -5.65
C ALA A 560 20.68 -1.99 -5.67
N LEU A 561 21.93 -1.85 -6.15
CA LEU A 561 22.62 -0.56 -6.20
C LEU A 561 21.88 0.45 -7.09
N VAL A 562 21.53 0.05 -8.31
CA VAL A 562 20.86 0.94 -9.28
C VAL A 562 19.48 1.36 -8.75
N VAL A 563 18.70 0.40 -8.25
CA VAL A 563 17.35 0.66 -7.73
C VAL A 563 17.39 1.52 -6.47
N LEU A 564 18.27 1.20 -5.51
CA LEU A 564 18.37 1.97 -4.26
C LEU A 564 18.85 3.40 -4.50
N VAL A 565 19.86 3.59 -5.35
CA VAL A 565 20.35 4.96 -5.65
C VAL A 565 19.26 5.79 -6.31
N GLU A 566 18.53 5.25 -7.26
CA GLU A 566 17.43 5.96 -7.92
C GLU A 566 16.29 6.24 -6.94
N SER A 567 15.87 5.23 -6.18
CA SER A 567 14.79 5.36 -5.21
C SER A 567 15.10 6.39 -4.11
N ILE A 568 16.30 6.34 -3.51
CA ILE A 568 16.72 7.32 -2.50
C ILE A 568 16.75 8.73 -3.10
N ARG A 569 17.32 8.90 -4.30
CA ARG A 569 17.34 10.22 -4.97
C ARG A 569 15.94 10.75 -5.20
N PHE A 570 15.01 9.91 -5.67
CA PHE A 570 13.63 10.28 -5.90
C PHE A 570 12.95 10.72 -4.60
N TRP A 571 12.96 9.90 -3.55
CA TRP A 571 12.23 10.16 -2.33
C TRP A 571 12.81 11.31 -1.50
N VAL A 572 14.12 11.52 -1.53
CA VAL A 572 14.78 12.68 -0.89
C VAL A 572 14.46 13.99 -1.61
N SER A 573 14.35 13.96 -2.95
CA SER A 573 14.03 15.15 -3.74
C SER A 573 12.53 15.40 -3.93
N SER A 574 11.68 14.39 -3.61
CA SER A 574 10.25 14.47 -3.82
C SER A 574 9.57 15.36 -2.77
N SER A 575 8.81 16.35 -3.25
CA SER A 575 7.85 17.11 -2.44
C SER A 575 6.43 16.53 -2.53
N ALA A 576 6.28 15.27 -2.92
CA ALA A 576 4.99 14.61 -3.04
C ALA A 576 4.22 14.60 -1.70
N PRO A 577 2.89 14.68 -1.71
CA PRO A 577 2.10 14.61 -0.48
C PRO A 577 2.28 13.26 0.20
N ALA A 578 2.28 13.25 1.53
CA ALA A 578 2.34 12.00 2.29
C ALA A 578 1.08 11.18 2.02
N VAL A 579 1.27 9.99 1.44
CA VAL A 579 0.18 9.01 1.32
C VAL A 579 0.07 8.27 2.64
N HIS A 580 -1.04 8.46 3.32
CA HIS A 580 -1.36 7.66 4.49
C HIS A 580 -1.92 6.33 4.01
N ASP A 581 -1.23 5.26 4.37
CA ASP A 581 -1.73 3.90 4.28
C ASP A 581 -2.79 3.67 5.40
N GLU A 582 -3.94 4.34 5.27
CA GLU A 582 -5.11 4.02 6.07
C GLU A 582 -5.88 2.93 5.35
N GLY A 583 -5.49 1.70 5.64
CA GLY A 583 -6.25 0.53 5.25
C GLY A 583 -5.72 -0.18 4.02
N GLU A 584 -4.86 -1.15 4.22
CA GLU A 584 -5.05 -2.42 3.54
C GLU A 584 -6.49 -2.86 3.91
N LEU A 585 -7.44 -2.59 3.03
CA LEU A 585 -8.74 -3.22 3.07
C LEU A 585 -8.49 -4.70 2.82
N ALA A 586 -8.48 -5.48 3.91
CA ALA A 586 -8.48 -6.92 3.87
C ALA A 586 -9.72 -7.45 3.13
#